data_31f9c3e472014cc93eb8201e6eca8829
#
_entry.id   31f9c3e472014cc93eb8201e6eca8829
#
_cell.length_a   1.000
_cell.length_b   1.000
_cell.length_c   1.000
_cell.angle_alpha   90.00
_cell.angle_beta   90.00
_cell.angle_gamma   90.00
#
_symmetry.space_group_name_H-M   'P 1'
#
loop_
_entity.id
_entity.type
_entity.pdbx_description
1 polymer ?
#
loop_
_entity_poly.entity_id
_entity_poly.type
_entity_poly.pdbx_seq_one_letter_code
_entity_poly.pdbx_strand_id
1 'polypeptide(L)'
;CIHLVDSGGANLEEQTGIFADKDGFGRIFYEMANMSSRGTPQISVVMGSCTAGGAYIPAMSDETIIVKKNGTIFLGGPHLVKAATGEISSEQELGGAELHAKLSGVADHLAEDDYDALIKTRLIMRNLNFIRPNNINRK
;
A
#
# COMPACT_ATOMS: atom_id res chain seq x y z
N CYS A 1 -1.92 1.08 -12.89
CA CYS A 1 -1.57 -0.11 -12.09
C CYS A 1 -2.52 -0.21 -10.90
N ILE A 2 -2.92 -1.42 -10.52
CA ILE A 2 -3.71 -1.66 -9.30
C ILE A 2 -2.90 -2.63 -8.44
N HIS A 3 -2.62 -2.22 -7.20
CA HIS A 3 -1.94 -3.01 -6.20
C HIS A 3 -2.96 -3.51 -5.19
N LEU A 4 -3.20 -4.82 -5.12
CA LEU A 4 -3.95 -5.43 -4.03
C LEU A 4 -2.94 -5.81 -2.95
N VAL A 5 -2.98 -5.11 -1.82
CA VAL A 5 -1.88 -5.16 -0.84
C VAL A 5 -2.31 -5.90 0.42
N ASP A 6 -1.54 -6.94 0.73
CA ASP A 6 -1.55 -7.67 2.00
C ASP A 6 -0.12 -8.19 2.21
N SER A 7 0.66 -7.54 3.08
CA SER A 7 2.07 -7.84 3.28
C SER A 7 2.51 -7.61 4.72
N GLY A 8 2.90 -8.66 5.40
CA GLY A 8 3.48 -8.59 6.75
C GLY A 8 4.91 -8.04 6.80
N GLY A 9 5.47 -7.63 5.68
CA GLY A 9 6.86 -7.22 5.56
C GLY A 9 7.79 -8.36 5.13
N ALA A 10 9.10 -8.11 5.15
CA ALA A 10 10.11 -9.07 4.73
C ALA A 10 10.41 -10.10 5.83
N ASN A 11 10.80 -11.31 5.42
CA ASN A 11 11.29 -12.32 6.36
C ASN A 11 12.61 -11.87 6.97
N LEU A 12 12.64 -11.73 8.31
CA LEU A 12 13.82 -11.25 9.04
C LEU A 12 15.02 -12.19 8.94
N GLU A 13 14.81 -13.49 8.74
CA GLU A 13 15.88 -14.48 8.60
C GLU A 13 16.61 -14.38 7.25
N GLU A 14 15.97 -13.78 6.25
CA GLU A 14 16.51 -13.65 4.89
C GLU A 14 16.87 -12.20 4.50
N GLN A 15 17.11 -11.34 5.48
CA GLN A 15 17.35 -9.89 5.25
C GLN A 15 18.45 -9.61 4.23
N THR A 16 19.51 -10.41 4.18
CA THR A 16 20.61 -10.23 3.24
C THR A 16 20.22 -10.47 1.79
N GLY A 17 19.20 -11.30 1.53
CA GLY A 17 18.68 -11.57 0.18
C GLY A 17 17.54 -10.64 -0.25
N ILE A 18 16.88 -9.99 0.71
CA ILE A 18 15.67 -9.19 0.46
C ILE A 18 15.99 -7.70 0.38
N PHE A 19 17.11 -7.27 0.99
CA PHE A 19 17.38 -5.85 1.20
C PHE A 19 17.63 -5.08 -0.11
N ALA A 20 17.06 -3.96 -0.16
CA ALA A 20 17.09 -2.70 -0.90
C ALA A 20 18.00 -2.56 -2.14
N ASP A 21 18.46 -3.61 -2.79
CA ASP A 21 19.17 -3.46 -4.04
C ASP A 21 18.21 -3.48 -5.25
N LYS A 22 18.75 -3.18 -6.42
CA LYS A 22 18.02 -3.08 -7.69
C LYS A 22 17.34 -4.40 -8.14
N ASP A 23 17.79 -5.53 -7.63
CA ASP A 23 17.34 -6.87 -8.01
C ASP A 23 16.46 -7.51 -6.92
N GLY A 24 16.43 -6.90 -5.72
CA GLY A 24 15.64 -7.32 -4.57
C GLY A 24 14.39 -6.47 -4.33
N PHE A 25 14.03 -6.31 -3.06
CA PHE A 25 12.81 -5.59 -2.64
C PHE A 25 12.79 -4.11 -3.06
N GLY A 26 13.95 -3.46 -3.11
CA GLY A 26 14.07 -2.06 -3.55
C GLY A 26 13.60 -1.81 -4.98
N ARG A 27 13.54 -2.85 -5.82
CA ARG A 27 13.02 -2.74 -7.19
C ARG A 27 11.54 -2.36 -7.23
N ILE A 28 10.75 -2.76 -6.25
CA ILE A 28 9.33 -2.37 -6.16
C ILE A 28 9.21 -0.85 -6.14
N PHE A 29 9.97 -0.18 -5.28
CA PHE A 29 9.95 1.29 -5.15
C PHE A 29 10.46 1.97 -6.40
N TYR A 30 11.54 1.44 -6.99
CA TYR A 30 12.09 1.94 -8.22
C TYR A 30 11.08 1.89 -9.37
N GLU A 31 10.38 0.76 -9.56
CA GLU A 31 9.39 0.60 -10.61
C GLU A 31 8.14 1.47 -10.35
N MET A 32 7.68 1.59 -9.11
CA MET A 32 6.58 2.49 -8.76
C MET A 32 6.92 3.94 -9.05
N ALA A 33 8.12 4.40 -8.69
CA ALA A 33 8.59 5.75 -9.01
C ALA A 33 8.68 5.99 -10.53
N ASN A 34 9.17 5.00 -11.28
CA ASN A 34 9.22 5.08 -12.74
C ASN A 34 7.82 5.10 -13.38
N MET A 35 6.86 4.34 -12.85
CA MET A 35 5.48 4.41 -13.30
C MET A 35 4.88 5.80 -13.06
N SER A 36 5.06 6.36 -11.87
CA SER A 36 4.63 7.73 -11.54
C SER A 36 5.26 8.77 -12.48
N SER A 37 6.57 8.70 -12.71
CA SER A 37 7.27 9.65 -13.60
C SER A 37 6.79 9.60 -15.05
N ARG A 38 6.22 8.48 -15.48
CA ARG A 38 5.62 8.27 -16.81
C ARG A 38 4.13 8.60 -16.85
N GLY A 39 3.55 9.08 -15.74
CA GLY A 39 2.12 9.37 -15.65
C GLY A 39 1.24 8.13 -15.67
N THR A 40 1.76 6.96 -15.26
CA THR A 40 0.95 5.74 -15.12
C THR A 40 0.22 5.79 -13.79
N PRO A 41 -1.11 5.88 -13.77
CA PRO A 41 -1.86 5.91 -12.52
C PRO A 41 -1.67 4.64 -11.69
N GLN A 42 -1.49 4.80 -10.39
CA GLN A 42 -1.31 3.73 -9.43
C GLN A 42 -2.36 3.82 -8.33
N ILE A 43 -3.13 2.76 -8.15
CA ILE A 43 -4.16 2.65 -7.11
C ILE A 43 -3.77 1.51 -6.19
N SER A 44 -3.69 1.77 -4.89
CA SER A 44 -3.50 0.73 -3.89
C SER A 44 -4.80 0.41 -3.18
N VAL A 45 -5.04 -0.88 -2.97
CA VAL A 45 -6.17 -1.42 -2.22
C VAL A 45 -5.61 -2.23 -1.06
N VAL A 46 -5.67 -1.67 0.14
CA VAL A 46 -5.15 -2.28 1.36
C VAL A 46 -6.22 -3.18 1.95
N MET A 47 -6.09 -4.49 1.70
CA MET A 47 -7.06 -5.52 2.07
C MET A 47 -6.62 -6.34 3.30
N GLY A 48 -5.38 -6.14 3.73
CA GLY A 48 -4.77 -6.76 4.88
C GLY A 48 -3.67 -5.91 5.47
N SER A 49 -2.65 -6.53 6.03
CA SER A 49 -1.50 -5.80 6.61
C SER A 49 -0.65 -5.14 5.52
N CYS A 50 -0.15 -3.94 5.82
CA CYS A 50 0.92 -3.28 5.08
C CYS A 50 1.99 -2.86 6.09
N THR A 51 2.95 -3.76 6.34
CA THR A 51 3.95 -3.58 7.38
C THR A 51 5.32 -3.30 6.79
N ALA A 52 6.11 -2.46 7.46
CA ALA A 52 7.47 -2.10 7.10
C ALA A 52 7.59 -1.60 5.64
N GLY A 53 8.39 -2.24 4.80
CA GLY A 53 8.50 -1.89 3.38
C GLY A 53 7.19 -1.99 2.60
N GLY A 54 6.27 -2.87 2.99
CA GLY A 54 4.93 -2.98 2.42
C GLY A 54 4.06 -1.73 2.59
N ALA A 55 4.31 -0.95 3.65
CA ALA A 55 3.59 0.30 3.91
C ALA A 55 3.87 1.40 2.86
N TYR A 56 5.00 1.32 2.17
CA TYR A 56 5.34 2.28 1.10
C TYR A 56 4.50 2.09 -0.16
N ILE A 57 3.98 0.90 -0.42
CA ILE A 57 3.17 0.64 -1.62
C ILE A 57 1.94 1.55 -1.66
N PRO A 58 1.05 1.56 -0.64
CA PRO A 58 -0.05 2.52 -0.61
C PRO A 58 0.42 3.97 -0.51
N ALA A 59 1.48 4.26 0.24
CA ALA A 59 1.97 5.62 0.42
C ALA A 59 2.55 6.25 -0.87
N MET A 60 3.01 5.45 -1.82
CA MET A 60 3.54 5.89 -3.11
C MET A 60 2.50 5.84 -4.24
N SER A 61 1.29 5.40 -3.98
CA SER A 61 0.21 5.35 -4.96
C SER A 61 -0.52 6.69 -5.08
N ASP A 62 -1.17 6.91 -6.22
CA ASP A 62 -1.93 8.14 -6.48
C ASP A 62 -3.27 8.14 -5.71
N GLU A 63 -3.84 6.96 -5.49
CA GLU A 63 -5.09 6.75 -4.75
C GLU A 63 -4.97 5.52 -3.87
N THR A 64 -5.39 5.63 -2.62
CA THR A 64 -5.32 4.54 -1.64
C THR A 64 -6.69 4.25 -1.04
N ILE A 65 -7.14 3.01 -1.20
CA ILE A 65 -8.34 2.46 -0.56
C ILE A 65 -7.89 1.56 0.58
N ILE A 66 -8.51 1.68 1.75
CA ILE A 66 -8.24 0.81 2.90
C ILE A 66 -9.51 0.16 3.42
N VAL A 67 -9.45 -1.16 3.68
CA VAL A 67 -10.59 -1.97 4.16
C VAL A 67 -10.68 -1.89 5.68
N LYS A 68 -11.85 -1.55 6.19
CA LYS A 68 -12.13 -1.52 7.63
C LYS A 68 -11.78 -2.84 8.30
N LYS A 69 -11.29 -2.76 9.52
CA LYS A 69 -10.95 -3.88 10.41
C LYS A 69 -9.77 -4.75 9.94
N ASN A 70 -9.59 -4.93 8.63
CA ASN A 70 -8.53 -5.77 8.06
C ASN A 70 -7.32 -4.95 7.63
N GLY A 71 -7.55 -3.82 6.95
CA GLY A 71 -6.47 -2.99 6.44
C GLY A 71 -5.70 -2.28 7.54
N THR A 72 -4.38 -2.39 7.50
CA THR A 72 -3.48 -1.66 8.37
C THR A 72 -2.25 -1.18 7.61
N ILE A 73 -1.76 0.01 7.95
CA ILE A 73 -0.52 0.58 7.38
C ILE A 73 0.32 1.11 8.53
N PHE A 74 1.49 0.53 8.76
CA PHE A 74 2.48 1.02 9.73
C PHE A 74 3.89 0.53 9.38
N LEU A 75 4.91 1.29 9.77
CA LEU A 75 6.31 0.89 9.59
C LEU A 75 6.73 -0.13 10.63
N GLY A 76 6.32 0.05 11.87
CA GLY A 76 6.54 -0.88 12.97
C GLY A 76 5.22 -1.29 13.59
N GLY A 77 4.96 -2.60 13.67
CA GLY A 77 3.75 -3.13 14.30
C GLY A 77 3.73 -2.98 15.82
N PRO A 78 2.59 -3.30 16.47
CA PRO A 78 2.40 -3.12 17.92
C PRO A 78 3.48 -3.76 18.80
N HIS A 79 3.99 -4.93 18.42
CA HIS A 79 5.06 -5.61 19.15
C HIS A 79 6.37 -4.82 19.14
N LEU A 80 6.73 -4.24 17.99
CA LEU A 80 7.92 -3.43 17.86
C LEU A 80 7.79 -2.11 18.62
N VAL A 81 6.64 -1.45 18.53
CA VAL A 81 6.34 -0.22 19.28
C VAL A 81 6.45 -0.48 20.77
N LYS A 82 5.82 -1.55 21.26
CA LYS A 82 5.91 -1.95 22.67
C LYS A 82 7.34 -2.21 23.12
N ALA A 83 8.14 -2.88 22.31
CA ALA A 83 9.54 -3.17 22.63
C ALA A 83 10.41 -1.91 22.67
N ALA A 84 10.13 -0.94 21.78
CA ALA A 84 10.93 0.28 21.64
C ALA A 84 10.53 1.38 22.64
N THR A 85 9.23 1.54 22.92
CA THR A 85 8.70 2.68 23.70
C THR A 85 7.96 2.28 24.97
N GLY A 86 7.61 0.99 25.12
CA GLY A 86 6.74 0.50 26.20
C GLY A 86 5.24 0.74 25.95
N GLU A 87 4.88 1.42 24.88
CA GLU A 87 3.48 1.72 24.54
C GLU A 87 2.74 0.46 24.10
N ILE A 88 1.51 0.30 24.58
CA ILE A 88 0.63 -0.81 24.20
C ILE A 88 -0.50 -0.25 23.35
N SER A 89 -0.57 -0.67 22.09
CA SER A 89 -1.60 -0.30 21.13
C SER A 89 -2.06 -1.53 20.35
N SER A 90 -3.29 -1.51 19.89
CA SER A 90 -3.77 -2.46 18.89
C SER A 90 -3.30 -2.07 17.48
N GLU A 91 -3.37 -2.99 16.54
CA GLU A 91 -3.06 -2.70 15.12
C GLU A 91 -3.96 -1.60 14.55
N GLN A 92 -5.23 -1.60 14.91
CA GLN A 92 -6.19 -0.61 14.43
C GLN A 92 -5.97 0.78 15.04
N GLU A 93 -5.52 0.87 16.28
CA GLU A 93 -5.14 2.15 16.90
C GLU A 93 -3.83 2.69 16.35
N LEU A 94 -2.88 1.81 16.02
CA LEU A 94 -1.56 2.20 15.53
C LEU A 94 -1.57 2.62 14.06
N GLY A 95 -2.31 1.91 13.21
CA GLY A 95 -2.32 2.14 11.76
C GLY A 95 -3.52 1.54 11.05
N GLY A 96 -4.69 1.55 11.67
CA GLY A 96 -5.91 1.02 11.09
C GLY A 96 -6.58 1.93 10.08
N ALA A 97 -7.59 1.39 9.43
CA ALA A 97 -8.29 2.05 8.34
C ALA A 97 -8.94 3.38 8.72
N GLU A 98 -9.59 3.44 9.89
CA GLU A 98 -10.23 4.66 10.39
C GLU A 98 -9.21 5.76 10.70
N LEU A 99 -8.06 5.40 11.26
CA LEU A 99 -6.97 6.33 11.52
C LEU A 99 -6.47 6.96 10.22
N HIS A 100 -6.17 6.14 9.21
CA HIS A 100 -5.57 6.62 7.97
C HIS A 100 -6.55 7.37 7.07
N ALA A 101 -7.82 7.00 7.07
CA ALA A 101 -8.83 7.69 6.26
C ALA A 101 -9.34 8.99 6.90
N LYS A 102 -9.30 9.13 8.25
CA LYS A 102 -9.92 10.27 8.94
C LYS A 102 -8.93 11.23 9.58
N LEU A 103 -7.75 10.75 9.99
CA LEU A 103 -6.79 11.56 10.76
C LEU A 103 -5.48 11.81 10.02
N SER A 104 -4.80 10.75 9.55
CA SER A 104 -3.49 10.90 8.93
C SER A 104 -3.56 11.32 7.45
N GLY A 105 -4.65 11.00 6.76
CA GLY A 105 -4.79 11.27 5.33
C GLY A 105 -3.93 10.37 4.42
N VAL A 106 -3.38 9.27 4.94
CA VAL A 106 -2.61 8.31 4.14
C VAL A 106 -3.51 7.49 3.22
N ALA A 107 -4.77 7.28 3.63
CA ALA A 107 -5.76 6.61 2.78
C ALA A 107 -6.84 7.62 2.34
N ASP A 108 -7.16 7.62 1.05
CA ASP A 108 -8.15 8.51 0.46
C ASP A 108 -9.57 7.97 0.62
N HIS A 109 -9.72 6.65 0.60
CA HIS A 109 -11.01 5.99 0.62
C HIS A 109 -11.08 4.88 1.67
N LEU A 110 -12.15 4.92 2.47
CA LEU A 110 -12.48 3.87 3.41
C LEU A 110 -13.48 2.89 2.77
N ALA A 111 -13.17 1.59 2.79
CA ALA A 111 -14.07 0.54 2.31
C ALA A 111 -14.60 -0.28 3.48
N GLU A 112 -15.86 -0.71 3.39
CA GLU A 112 -16.50 -1.51 4.44
C GLU A 112 -15.96 -2.94 4.46
N ASP A 113 -15.69 -3.50 3.28
CA ASP A 113 -15.15 -4.84 3.06
C ASP A 113 -14.40 -4.91 1.72
N ASP A 114 -13.87 -6.07 1.40
CA ASP A 114 -13.11 -6.32 0.18
C ASP A 114 -13.95 -6.09 -1.08
N TYR A 115 -15.23 -6.43 -1.04
CA TYR A 115 -16.13 -6.24 -2.19
C TYR A 115 -16.38 -4.76 -2.46
N ASP A 116 -16.63 -3.97 -1.42
CA ASP A 116 -16.77 -2.51 -1.51
C ASP A 116 -15.47 -1.87 -2.01
N ALA A 117 -14.31 -2.35 -1.54
CA ALA A 117 -13.01 -1.90 -2.00
C ALA A 117 -12.80 -2.11 -3.50
N LEU A 118 -13.19 -3.28 -4.02
CA LEU A 118 -13.12 -3.58 -5.45
C LEU A 118 -14.12 -2.75 -6.28
N ILE A 119 -15.29 -2.42 -5.74
CA ILE A 119 -16.24 -1.51 -6.39
C ILE A 119 -15.63 -0.10 -6.48
N LYS A 120 -15.09 0.41 -5.38
CA LYS A 120 -14.44 1.73 -5.34
C LYS A 120 -13.27 1.80 -6.32
N THR A 121 -12.45 0.76 -6.38
CA THR A 121 -11.35 0.65 -7.36
C THR A 121 -11.85 0.79 -8.80
N ARG A 122 -12.95 0.12 -9.16
CA ARG A 122 -13.54 0.24 -10.50
C ARG A 122 -14.08 1.64 -10.78
N LEU A 123 -14.66 2.30 -9.77
CA LEU A 123 -15.16 3.67 -9.90
C LEU A 123 -14.00 4.66 -10.13
N ILE A 124 -12.92 4.55 -9.36
CA ILE A 124 -11.71 5.35 -9.56
C ILE A 124 -11.16 5.14 -10.96
N MET A 125 -10.98 3.88 -11.39
CA MET A 125 -10.50 3.55 -12.74
C MET A 125 -11.35 4.16 -13.84
N ARG A 126 -12.67 4.21 -13.65
CA ARG A 126 -13.60 4.84 -14.62
C ARG A 126 -13.41 6.35 -14.72
N ASN A 127 -13.05 6.98 -13.61
CA ASN A 127 -12.89 8.45 -13.53
C ASN A 127 -11.52 8.93 -13.99
N LEU A 128 -10.52 8.06 -14.06
CA LEU A 128 -9.17 8.42 -14.49
C LEU A 128 -9.08 8.85 -15.95
N ASN A 129 -10.09 8.55 -16.78
CA ASN A 129 -10.09 8.86 -18.23
C ASN A 129 -8.78 8.43 -18.93
N PHE A 130 -8.20 7.32 -18.48
CA PHE A 130 -6.91 6.85 -18.98
C PHE A 130 -7.03 6.43 -20.44
N ILE A 131 -6.44 7.21 -21.33
CA ILE A 131 -6.35 6.88 -22.76
C ILE A 131 -5.07 6.06 -22.95
N ARG A 132 -5.21 4.80 -23.33
CA ARG A 132 -4.09 3.92 -23.62
C ARG A 132 -3.26 4.52 -24.77
N PRO A 133 -1.95 4.75 -24.61
CA PRO A 133 -1.10 5.18 -25.73
C PRO A 133 -1.17 4.14 -26.86
N ASN A 134 -1.41 4.61 -28.09
CA ASN A 134 -1.65 3.74 -29.27
C ASN A 134 -0.42 2.94 -29.73
N ASN A 135 0.71 3.00 -29.05
CA ASN A 135 1.93 2.28 -29.45
C ASN A 135 2.64 1.63 -28.25
N ILE A 136 2.13 0.49 -27.82
CA ILE A 136 3.01 -0.48 -27.16
C ILE A 136 3.41 -1.49 -28.24
N ASN A 137 4.50 -1.21 -28.97
CA ASN A 137 5.21 -2.24 -29.70
C ASN A 137 5.66 -3.30 -28.69
N ARG A 138 4.92 -4.38 -28.59
CA ARG A 138 5.37 -5.58 -27.88
C ARG A 138 6.49 -6.19 -28.72
N LYS A 139 7.75 -5.89 -28.35
CA LYS A 139 8.90 -6.69 -28.75
C LYS A 139 9.05 -7.85 -27.79
#